data_6616ee4c7e2f321c00f94433a158246a
#
_entry.id   6616ee4c7e2f321c00f94433a158246a
#
_cell.length_a   1.000
_cell.length_b   1.000
_cell.length_c   1.000
_cell.angle_alpha   90.00
_cell.angle_beta   90.00
_cell.angle_gamma   90.00
#
_symmetry.space_group_name_H-M   'P 1'
#
loop_
_entity.id
_entity.type
_entity.pdbx_description
1 polymer ?
#
loop_
_entity_poly.entity_id
_entity_poly.type
_entity_poly.pdbx_seq_one_letter_code
_entity_poly.pdbx_strand_id
1 'polypeptide(L)'
;MKRNVASTLRALLVPALVALAGAAGCASTARTTEAPVAVPAAATTSPADQRILGSAEAQVMIIEFTDLQCPYCARFARDTWPLLRERYVDTGKIRFATRDLPLPFHAFALPAAVAARCAGQQGKFWEYREALFHDQSLLGQERYVELAGTLGLDTARFATCRADPAVLATVRADAALAASSGIASTPSFVIGRVVNGEFEGEVMSGAQPFEVFQQRLDSLLQQPQE
;
A
#
# COMPACT_ATOMS: atom_id res chain seq x y z
N MET A 1 -48.96 57.57 61.55
CA MET A 1 -50.15 56.83 62.19
C MET A 1 -50.11 55.39 61.59
N LYS A 2 -49.86 54.39 62.47
CA LYS A 2 -50.49 53.06 62.48
C LYS A 2 -50.36 52.23 61.19
N ARG A 3 -49.95 50.97 61.14
CA ARG A 3 -49.87 49.87 62.12
C ARG A 3 -49.12 48.73 61.44
N ASN A 4 -48.34 47.99 62.27
CA ASN A 4 -47.81 46.65 61.99
C ASN A 4 -48.82 45.62 61.52
N VAL A 5 -48.43 44.72 60.67
CA VAL A 5 -48.81 43.30 60.87
C VAL A 5 -47.67 42.43 60.34
N ALA A 6 -47.05 41.68 61.25
CA ALA A 6 -46.12 40.57 60.95
C ALA A 6 -46.89 39.37 60.45
N SER A 7 -46.32 38.67 59.48
CA SER A 7 -46.79 37.30 59.17
C SER A 7 -45.61 36.45 58.86
N THR A 8 -45.32 35.60 59.83
CA THR A 8 -44.28 34.55 59.78
C THR A 8 -44.71 33.43 58.83
N LEU A 9 -43.89 33.19 57.80
CA LEU A 9 -44.04 31.98 57.02
C LEU A 9 -42.80 31.11 57.21
N ARG A 10 -42.99 29.96 57.87
CA ARG A 10 -41.97 28.90 58.05
C ARG A 10 -41.61 28.29 56.71
N ALA A 11 -40.35 28.43 56.29
CA ALA A 11 -39.79 27.71 55.19
C ALA A 11 -39.36 26.32 55.68
N LEU A 12 -39.96 25.31 55.14
CA LEU A 12 -39.54 23.90 55.28
C LEU A 12 -38.32 23.67 54.37
N LEU A 13 -37.19 23.44 54.97
CA LEU A 13 -35.95 22.98 54.28
C LEU A 13 -36.14 21.49 53.94
N VAL A 14 -36.19 21.17 52.65
CA VAL A 14 -36.07 19.78 52.13
C VAL A 14 -34.66 19.63 51.64
N PRO A 15 -33.83 18.69 52.13
CA PRO A 15 -32.51 18.45 51.58
C PRO A 15 -32.67 17.64 50.31
N ALA A 16 -32.32 18.22 49.15
CA ALA A 16 -32.16 17.50 47.89
C ALA A 16 -30.88 16.67 47.92
N LEU A 17 -31.03 15.37 48.01
CA LEU A 17 -29.93 14.42 47.76
C LEU A 17 -29.59 14.41 46.28
N VAL A 18 -28.48 15.03 45.89
CA VAL A 18 -27.93 14.91 44.53
C VAL A 18 -27.16 13.60 44.47
N ALA A 19 -27.74 12.58 43.88
CA ALA A 19 -27.02 11.35 43.49
C ALA A 19 -26.15 11.63 42.27
N LEU A 20 -24.84 11.75 42.45
CA LEU A 20 -23.86 11.71 41.36
C LEU A 20 -23.82 10.27 40.80
N ALA A 21 -24.56 10.01 39.74
CA ALA A 21 -24.35 8.83 38.91
C ALA A 21 -23.11 9.05 38.06
N GLY A 22 -21.99 8.47 38.45
CA GLY A 22 -20.75 8.41 37.67
C GLY A 22 -20.99 7.54 36.43
N ALA A 23 -21.20 8.15 35.28
CA ALA A 23 -21.14 7.44 34.00
C ALA A 23 -19.67 7.20 33.65
N ALA A 24 -19.18 5.98 33.96
CA ALA A 24 -17.93 5.49 33.41
C ALA A 24 -18.14 5.27 31.90
N GLY A 25 -17.83 6.31 31.12
CA GLY A 25 -17.80 6.22 29.67
C GLY A 25 -16.62 5.34 29.25
N CYS A 26 -16.89 4.07 28.91
CA CYS A 26 -15.96 3.27 28.12
C CYS A 26 -15.84 3.97 26.75
N ALA A 27 -14.74 4.71 26.55
CA ALA A 27 -14.34 5.17 25.24
C ALA A 27 -13.96 3.92 24.41
N SER A 28 -14.95 3.37 23.70
CA SER A 28 -14.73 2.38 22.66
C SER A 28 -14.01 3.10 21.52
N THR A 29 -12.70 2.91 21.42
CA THR A 29 -11.93 3.28 20.23
C THR A 29 -12.47 2.43 19.08
N ALA A 30 -13.42 2.97 18.32
CA ALA A 30 -13.84 2.39 17.07
C ALA A 30 -12.62 2.33 16.14
N ARG A 31 -12.02 1.15 15.99
CA ARG A 31 -11.14 0.87 14.86
C ARG A 31 -12.02 0.99 13.63
N THR A 32 -11.74 2.00 12.82
CA THR A 32 -12.27 2.08 11.46
C THR A 32 -11.60 0.93 10.71
N THR A 33 -12.23 -0.23 10.69
CA THR A 33 -11.88 -1.31 9.76
C THR A 33 -12.33 -0.83 8.39
N GLU A 34 -11.37 -0.39 7.59
CA GLU A 34 -11.58 -0.15 6.17
C GLU A 34 -12.10 -1.47 5.57
N ALA A 35 -13.15 -1.38 4.75
CA ALA A 35 -13.75 -2.57 4.15
C ALA A 35 -12.71 -3.31 3.28
N PRO A 36 -12.71 -4.66 3.26
CA PRO A 36 -11.77 -5.42 2.45
C PRO A 36 -11.92 -5.04 0.97
N VAL A 37 -10.79 -4.79 0.31
CA VAL A 37 -10.71 -4.49 -1.12
C VAL A 37 -10.47 -5.80 -1.86
N ALA A 38 -11.41 -6.17 -2.75
CA ALA A 38 -11.22 -7.28 -3.67
C ALA A 38 -10.41 -6.81 -4.89
N VAL A 39 -9.28 -7.46 -5.14
CA VAL A 39 -8.46 -7.24 -6.35
C VAL A 39 -8.64 -8.44 -7.27
N PRO A 40 -9.01 -8.23 -8.56
CA PRO A 40 -9.22 -9.34 -9.48
C PRO A 40 -8.03 -10.29 -9.54
N ALA A 41 -8.28 -11.60 -9.48
CA ALA A 41 -7.25 -12.65 -9.48
C ALA A 41 -6.29 -12.56 -10.68
N ALA A 42 -6.75 -12.11 -11.83
CA ALA A 42 -5.91 -11.88 -13.01
C ALA A 42 -4.78 -10.85 -12.77
N ALA A 43 -4.95 -9.92 -11.82
CA ALA A 43 -3.91 -8.98 -11.42
C ALA A 43 -2.88 -9.59 -10.47
N THR A 44 -3.13 -10.80 -9.94
CA THR A 44 -2.35 -11.37 -8.83
C THR A 44 -1.64 -12.68 -9.16
N THR A 45 -1.96 -13.34 -10.28
CA THR A 45 -1.66 -14.78 -10.39
C THR A 45 -0.90 -15.24 -11.64
N SER A 46 -0.48 -14.36 -12.55
CA SER A 46 0.31 -14.83 -13.70
C SER A 46 1.74 -15.20 -13.28
N PRO A 47 2.14 -16.47 -13.32
CA PRO A 47 3.51 -16.89 -13.06
C PRO A 47 4.54 -16.25 -14.03
N ALA A 48 4.06 -15.76 -15.16
CA ALA A 48 4.86 -15.06 -16.16
C ALA A 48 5.03 -13.54 -15.85
N ASP A 49 4.31 -12.99 -14.85
CA ASP A 49 4.48 -11.59 -14.49
C ASP A 49 5.73 -11.43 -13.63
N GLN A 50 6.81 -10.95 -14.26
CA GLN A 50 8.10 -10.68 -13.64
C GLN A 50 8.04 -9.70 -12.43
N ARG A 51 6.88 -9.10 -12.18
CA ARG A 51 6.63 -8.18 -11.08
C ARG A 51 6.07 -8.87 -9.83
N ILE A 52 6.02 -10.20 -9.85
CA ILE A 52 5.60 -11.03 -8.71
C ILE A 52 6.80 -11.84 -8.23
N LEU A 53 7.06 -11.81 -6.93
CA LEU A 53 8.06 -12.60 -6.24
C LEU A 53 7.40 -13.48 -5.18
N GLY A 54 8.12 -14.53 -4.76
CA GLY A 54 7.70 -15.48 -3.75
C GLY A 54 7.08 -16.75 -4.33
N SER A 55 6.65 -17.66 -3.46
CA SER A 55 6.08 -18.95 -3.86
C SER A 55 4.68 -18.77 -4.45
N ALA A 56 4.40 -19.41 -5.59
CA ALA A 56 3.07 -19.44 -6.17
C ALA A 56 2.03 -20.08 -5.24
N GLU A 57 2.48 -20.95 -4.32
CA GLU A 57 1.65 -21.65 -3.34
C GLU A 57 1.33 -20.78 -2.10
N ALA A 58 2.03 -19.65 -1.92
CA ALA A 58 1.77 -18.78 -0.78
C ALA A 58 0.39 -18.14 -0.88
N GLN A 59 -0.42 -18.30 0.15
CA GLN A 59 -1.78 -17.76 0.21
C GLN A 59 -1.81 -16.30 0.70
N VAL A 60 -0.81 -15.88 1.47
CA VAL A 60 -0.68 -14.49 1.90
C VAL A 60 0.06 -13.71 0.83
N MET A 61 -0.44 -12.52 0.50
CA MET A 61 0.12 -11.70 -0.55
C MET A 61 0.10 -10.21 -0.16
N ILE A 62 1.09 -9.48 -0.66
CA ILE A 62 1.15 -8.03 -0.69
C ILE A 62 1.10 -7.58 -2.15
N ILE A 63 0.23 -6.61 -2.46
CA ILE A 63 0.28 -5.85 -3.70
C ILE A 63 0.70 -4.43 -3.36
N GLU A 64 1.86 -4.00 -3.83
CA GLU A 64 2.33 -2.63 -3.74
C GLU A 64 1.86 -1.81 -4.95
N PHE A 65 1.25 -0.67 -4.73
CA PHE A 65 1.03 0.37 -5.74
C PHE A 65 2.11 1.43 -5.58
N THR A 66 2.95 1.57 -6.59
CA THR A 66 4.20 2.32 -6.50
C THR A 66 4.38 3.33 -7.63
N ASP A 67 5.12 4.38 -7.32
CA ASP A 67 5.57 5.41 -8.26
C ASP A 67 7.09 5.54 -8.16
N LEU A 68 7.78 5.32 -9.27
CA LEU A 68 9.25 5.27 -9.30
C LEU A 68 9.92 6.63 -9.10
N GLN A 69 9.15 7.73 -9.09
CA GLN A 69 9.63 9.06 -8.74
C GLN A 69 9.25 9.48 -7.32
N CYS A 70 8.34 8.75 -6.66
CA CYS A 70 7.87 9.10 -5.33
C CYS A 70 8.97 8.86 -4.27
N PRO A 71 9.35 9.88 -3.46
CA PRO A 71 10.39 9.73 -2.45
C PRO A 71 10.01 8.78 -1.32
N TYR A 72 8.71 8.64 -1.03
CA TYR A 72 8.23 7.68 -0.04
C TYR A 72 8.31 6.24 -0.55
N CYS A 73 8.12 6.00 -1.87
CA CYS A 73 8.36 4.69 -2.49
C CYS A 73 9.84 4.31 -2.44
N ALA A 74 10.76 5.27 -2.70
CA ALA A 74 12.18 5.03 -2.53
C ALA A 74 12.55 4.74 -1.06
N ARG A 75 11.93 5.42 -0.09
CA ARG A 75 12.11 5.12 1.33
C ARG A 75 11.69 3.70 1.67
N PHE A 76 10.52 3.26 1.23
CA PHE A 76 10.07 1.88 1.42
C PHE A 76 11.04 0.88 0.78
N ALA A 77 11.47 1.13 -0.46
CA ALA A 77 12.39 0.26 -1.19
C ALA A 77 13.75 0.12 -0.51
N ARG A 78 14.23 1.16 0.17
CA ARG A 78 15.52 1.17 0.89
C ARG A 78 15.42 0.60 2.29
N ASP A 79 14.39 0.99 3.06
CA ASP A 79 14.36 0.79 4.50
C ASP A 79 13.53 -0.45 4.93
N THR A 80 12.46 -0.78 4.18
CA THR A 80 11.51 -1.83 4.56
C THR A 80 11.57 -3.05 3.64
N TRP A 81 11.65 -2.83 2.33
CA TRP A 81 11.61 -3.90 1.34
C TRP A 81 12.68 -4.98 1.52
N PRO A 82 13.96 -4.69 1.82
CA PRO A 82 14.97 -5.73 1.99
C PRO A 82 14.60 -6.72 3.11
N LEU A 83 14.07 -6.23 4.23
CA LEU A 83 13.65 -7.08 5.35
C LEU A 83 12.40 -7.91 5.01
N LEU A 84 11.43 -7.32 4.30
CA LEU A 84 10.25 -8.05 3.82
C LEU A 84 10.66 -9.18 2.87
N ARG A 85 11.54 -8.87 1.93
CA ARG A 85 12.04 -9.85 0.96
C ARG A 85 12.73 -11.00 1.66
N GLU A 86 13.72 -10.72 2.50
CA GLU A 86 14.50 -11.74 3.20
C GLU A 86 13.65 -12.64 4.10
N ARG A 87 12.75 -12.04 4.89
CA ARG A 87 12.05 -12.79 5.96
C ARG A 87 10.77 -13.47 5.52
N TYR A 88 10.15 -12.99 4.44
CA TYR A 88 8.83 -13.47 4.02
C TYR A 88 8.79 -13.93 2.56
N VAL A 89 9.34 -13.16 1.61
CA VAL A 89 9.24 -13.48 0.19
C VAL A 89 10.20 -14.60 -0.20
N ASP A 90 11.50 -14.44 0.11
CA ASP A 90 12.55 -15.42 -0.24
C ASP A 90 12.39 -16.73 0.55
N THR A 91 11.69 -16.69 1.69
CA THR A 91 11.31 -17.89 2.47
C THR A 91 10.05 -18.57 1.96
N GLY A 92 9.38 -18.03 0.93
CA GLY A 92 8.16 -18.58 0.35
C GLY A 92 6.90 -18.42 1.19
N LYS A 93 6.95 -17.67 2.31
CA LYS A 93 5.79 -17.45 3.20
C LYS A 93 4.71 -16.60 2.56
N ILE A 94 5.11 -15.63 1.73
CA ILE A 94 4.20 -14.72 1.05
C ILE A 94 4.58 -14.55 -0.41
N ARG A 95 3.61 -14.04 -1.21
CA ARG A 95 3.86 -13.41 -2.50
C ARG A 95 3.93 -11.89 -2.36
N PHE A 96 4.74 -11.27 -3.18
CA PHE A 96 4.80 -9.82 -3.30
C PHE A 96 4.67 -9.42 -4.76
N ALA A 97 3.69 -8.61 -5.07
CA ALA A 97 3.49 -8.03 -6.39
C ALA A 97 3.64 -6.51 -6.33
N THR A 98 4.14 -5.91 -7.41
CA THR A 98 4.12 -4.45 -7.57
C THR A 98 3.27 -4.06 -8.77
N ARG A 99 2.54 -2.94 -8.65
CA ARG A 99 1.68 -2.32 -9.66
C ARG A 99 2.05 -0.86 -9.81
N ASP A 100 1.97 -0.38 -11.05
CA ASP A 100 2.34 0.99 -11.36
C ASP A 100 1.22 1.96 -11.00
N LEU A 101 1.57 2.99 -10.24
CA LEU A 101 0.68 4.13 -9.98
C LEU A 101 1.47 5.45 -10.16
N PRO A 102 1.85 5.80 -11.40
CA PRO A 102 2.54 7.05 -11.68
C PRO A 102 1.61 8.22 -11.38
N LEU A 103 1.99 9.05 -10.40
CA LEU A 103 1.18 10.20 -9.99
C LEU A 103 1.31 11.33 -11.01
N PRO A 104 0.24 12.07 -11.34
CA PRO A 104 0.23 13.03 -12.45
C PRO A 104 1.20 14.21 -12.26
N PHE A 105 1.57 14.54 -11.03
CA PHE A 105 2.53 15.59 -10.71
C PHE A 105 4.00 15.13 -10.72
N HIS A 106 4.26 13.84 -10.96
CA HIS A 106 5.60 13.26 -11.11
C HIS A 106 5.92 13.05 -12.60
N ALA A 107 6.56 14.03 -13.21
CA ALA A 107 6.80 14.05 -14.66
C ALA A 107 7.58 12.84 -15.21
N PHE A 108 8.44 12.25 -14.39
CA PHE A 108 9.28 11.11 -14.78
C PHE A 108 8.70 9.75 -14.38
N ALA A 109 7.62 9.69 -13.59
CA ALA A 109 7.06 8.45 -13.07
C ALA A 109 6.54 7.53 -14.17
N LEU A 110 5.75 8.07 -15.11
CA LEU A 110 5.18 7.28 -16.20
C LEU A 110 6.26 6.72 -17.14
N PRO A 111 7.24 7.51 -17.64
CA PRO A 111 8.34 6.96 -18.42
C PRO A 111 9.20 5.95 -17.65
N ALA A 112 9.41 6.13 -16.34
CA ALA A 112 10.15 5.19 -15.50
C ALA A 112 9.42 3.84 -15.38
N ALA A 113 8.10 3.86 -15.18
CA ALA A 113 7.28 2.66 -15.13
C ALA A 113 7.33 1.86 -16.44
N VAL A 114 7.20 2.56 -17.58
CA VAL A 114 7.35 1.93 -18.91
C VAL A 114 8.74 1.32 -19.07
N ALA A 115 9.80 2.03 -18.67
CA ALA A 115 11.18 1.53 -18.74
C ALA A 115 11.38 0.28 -17.87
N ALA A 116 10.89 0.28 -16.63
CA ALA A 116 10.98 -0.87 -15.74
C ALA A 116 10.24 -2.10 -16.29
N ARG A 117 9.06 -1.92 -16.91
CA ARG A 117 8.36 -3.02 -17.58
C ARG A 117 9.14 -3.58 -18.76
N CYS A 118 9.79 -2.71 -19.54
CA CYS A 118 10.62 -3.15 -20.66
C CYS A 118 11.89 -3.91 -20.19
N ALA A 119 12.46 -3.51 -19.07
CA ALA A 119 13.50 -4.32 -18.42
C ALA A 119 12.95 -5.68 -17.94
N GLY A 120 11.73 -5.70 -17.43
CA GLY A 120 11.03 -6.91 -17.03
C GLY A 120 10.80 -7.89 -18.18
N GLN A 121 10.50 -7.42 -19.39
CA GLN A 121 10.40 -8.29 -20.58
C GLN A 121 11.73 -9.00 -20.94
N GLN A 122 12.81 -8.56 -20.32
CA GLN A 122 14.15 -9.17 -20.45
C GLN A 122 14.65 -9.78 -19.12
N GLY A 123 13.76 -10.03 -18.17
CA GLY A 123 14.06 -10.69 -16.90
C GLY A 123 14.75 -9.81 -15.86
N LYS A 124 14.73 -8.48 -16.02
CA LYS A 124 15.47 -7.53 -15.18
C LYS A 124 14.59 -6.46 -14.52
N PHE A 125 13.32 -6.79 -14.22
CA PHE A 125 12.39 -5.83 -13.62
C PHE A 125 12.87 -5.32 -12.26
N TRP A 126 13.26 -6.23 -11.37
CA TRP A 126 13.57 -5.89 -9.98
C TRP A 126 14.89 -5.14 -9.86
N GLU A 127 15.92 -5.59 -10.57
CA GLU A 127 17.21 -4.91 -10.60
C GLU A 127 17.08 -3.49 -11.18
N TYR A 128 16.26 -3.35 -12.22
CA TYR A 128 16.00 -2.06 -12.86
C TYR A 128 15.23 -1.11 -11.91
N ARG A 129 14.18 -1.61 -11.26
CA ARG A 129 13.40 -0.89 -10.27
C ARG A 129 14.27 -0.41 -9.10
N GLU A 130 15.09 -1.28 -8.54
CA GLU A 130 16.00 -0.97 -7.44
C GLU A 130 17.02 0.12 -7.85
N ALA A 131 17.58 0.05 -9.06
CA ALA A 131 18.49 1.05 -9.58
C ALA A 131 17.84 2.42 -9.79
N LEU A 132 16.55 2.47 -10.17
CA LEU A 132 15.81 3.73 -10.28
C LEU A 132 15.53 4.34 -8.89
N PHE A 133 15.18 3.54 -7.89
CA PHE A 133 14.97 4.03 -6.53
C PHE A 133 16.24 4.46 -5.81
N HIS A 134 17.39 3.88 -6.19
CA HIS A 134 18.69 4.22 -5.59
C HIS A 134 19.02 5.70 -5.76
N ASP A 135 18.76 6.27 -6.94
CA ASP A 135 18.96 7.69 -7.20
C ASP A 135 17.87 8.25 -8.11
N GLN A 136 16.82 8.75 -7.49
CA GLN A 136 15.69 9.37 -8.20
C GLN A 136 16.02 10.73 -8.81
N SER A 137 17.13 11.37 -8.41
CA SER A 137 17.53 12.67 -8.96
C SER A 137 17.99 12.55 -10.43
N LEU A 138 18.38 11.35 -10.84
CA LEU A 138 18.84 11.05 -12.21
C LEU A 138 17.71 10.61 -13.15
N LEU A 139 16.45 10.53 -12.67
CA LEU A 139 15.34 10.06 -13.51
C LEU A 139 15.22 10.91 -14.79
N GLY A 140 15.21 10.25 -15.94
CA GLY A 140 15.15 10.87 -17.25
C GLY A 140 15.52 9.90 -18.36
N GLN A 141 15.35 10.34 -19.62
CA GLN A 141 15.56 9.49 -20.80
C GLN A 141 16.98 8.89 -20.87
N GLU A 142 17.99 9.67 -20.55
CA GLU A 142 19.38 9.24 -20.56
C GLU A 142 19.61 8.15 -19.53
N ARG A 143 19.11 8.34 -18.30
CA ARG A 143 19.24 7.36 -17.22
C ARG A 143 18.57 6.04 -17.55
N TYR A 144 17.42 6.05 -18.20
CA TYR A 144 16.71 4.82 -18.55
C TYR A 144 17.52 3.99 -19.55
N VAL A 145 18.16 4.62 -20.54
CA VAL A 145 19.00 3.92 -21.52
C VAL A 145 20.32 3.44 -20.90
N GLU A 146 20.95 4.27 -20.09
CA GLU A 146 22.17 3.92 -19.36
C GLU A 146 21.96 2.68 -18.47
N LEU A 147 20.89 2.66 -17.68
CA LEU A 147 20.58 1.51 -16.84
C LEU A 147 20.32 0.23 -17.65
N ALA A 148 19.66 0.35 -18.79
CA ALA A 148 19.45 -0.81 -19.66
C ALA A 148 20.78 -1.41 -20.11
N GLY A 149 21.74 -0.58 -20.52
CA GLY A 149 23.09 -1.01 -20.87
C GLY A 149 23.84 -1.60 -19.68
N THR A 150 23.83 -0.93 -18.53
CA THR A 150 24.50 -1.37 -17.29
C THR A 150 24.01 -2.74 -16.81
N LEU A 151 22.71 -3.01 -16.95
CA LEU A 151 22.10 -4.28 -16.56
C LEU A 151 22.21 -5.36 -17.64
N GLY A 152 22.91 -5.07 -18.76
CA GLY A 152 23.16 -6.02 -19.86
C GLY A 152 21.93 -6.32 -20.70
N LEU A 153 20.96 -5.41 -20.78
CA LEU A 153 19.78 -5.57 -21.63
C LEU A 153 20.14 -5.36 -23.10
N ASP A 154 19.41 -6.03 -23.99
CA ASP A 154 19.38 -5.63 -25.39
C ASP A 154 18.75 -4.24 -25.52
N THR A 155 19.57 -3.23 -25.77
CA THR A 155 19.16 -1.83 -25.81
C THR A 155 18.26 -1.50 -27.01
N ALA A 156 18.39 -2.22 -28.14
CA ALA A 156 17.52 -2.03 -29.29
C ALA A 156 16.11 -2.58 -28.99
N ARG A 157 16.02 -3.77 -28.42
CA ARG A 157 14.75 -4.36 -27.95
C ARG A 157 14.13 -3.51 -26.85
N PHE A 158 14.94 -2.99 -25.92
CA PHE A 158 14.46 -2.08 -24.87
C PHE A 158 13.89 -0.79 -25.45
N ALA A 159 14.54 -0.16 -26.43
CA ALA A 159 14.06 1.04 -27.09
C ALA A 159 12.72 0.79 -27.83
N THR A 160 12.61 -0.31 -28.58
CA THR A 160 11.39 -0.73 -29.25
C THR A 160 10.24 -0.93 -28.27
N CYS A 161 10.48 -1.64 -27.17
CA CYS A 161 9.49 -1.85 -26.11
C CYS A 161 8.99 -0.53 -25.51
N ARG A 162 9.89 0.43 -25.24
CA ARG A 162 9.50 1.73 -24.67
C ARG A 162 8.68 2.60 -25.60
N ALA A 163 8.75 2.36 -26.91
CA ALA A 163 7.94 3.03 -27.92
C ALA A 163 6.59 2.33 -28.14
N ASP A 164 6.39 1.13 -27.61
CA ASP A 164 5.17 0.36 -27.80
C ASP A 164 4.02 0.92 -26.95
N PRO A 165 2.92 1.39 -27.59
CA PRO A 165 1.75 1.88 -26.87
C PRO A 165 1.05 0.79 -26.02
N ALA A 166 1.24 -0.49 -26.33
CA ALA A 166 0.70 -1.58 -25.52
C ALA A 166 1.31 -1.62 -24.12
N VAL A 167 2.61 -1.35 -24.00
CA VAL A 167 3.28 -1.27 -22.67
C VAL A 167 2.74 -0.10 -21.87
N LEU A 168 2.56 1.06 -22.48
CA LEU A 168 1.94 2.22 -21.83
C LEU A 168 0.51 1.90 -21.37
N ALA A 169 -0.27 1.18 -22.19
CA ALA A 169 -1.63 0.76 -21.83
C ALA A 169 -1.64 -0.12 -20.57
N THR A 170 -0.65 -1.01 -20.41
CA THR A 170 -0.56 -1.85 -19.19
C THR A 170 -0.22 -1.05 -17.93
N VAL A 171 0.60 0.01 -18.01
CA VAL A 171 0.84 0.93 -16.88
C VAL A 171 -0.46 1.66 -16.50
N ARG A 172 -1.21 2.14 -17.50
CA ARG A 172 -2.51 2.79 -17.27
C ARG A 172 -3.55 1.85 -16.67
N ALA A 173 -3.51 0.57 -17.03
CA ALA A 173 -4.42 -0.44 -16.46
C ALA A 173 -4.15 -0.64 -14.96
N ASP A 174 -2.87 -0.65 -14.51
CA ASP A 174 -2.54 -0.71 -13.09
C ASP A 174 -3.03 0.55 -12.33
N ALA A 175 -2.87 1.73 -12.92
CA ALA A 175 -3.38 2.98 -12.34
C ALA A 175 -4.92 2.99 -12.25
N ALA A 176 -5.62 2.43 -13.26
CA ALA A 176 -7.07 2.27 -13.22
C ALA A 176 -7.51 1.27 -12.15
N LEU A 177 -6.76 0.18 -11.97
CA LEU A 177 -6.99 -0.77 -10.88
C LEU A 177 -6.85 -0.09 -9.51
N ALA A 178 -5.81 0.72 -9.30
CA ALA A 178 -5.64 1.50 -8.07
C ALA A 178 -6.87 2.40 -7.82
N ALA A 179 -7.30 3.14 -8.82
CA ALA A 179 -8.45 4.05 -8.72
C ALA A 179 -9.74 3.30 -8.38
N SER A 180 -10.02 2.14 -9.01
CA SER A 180 -11.19 1.32 -8.71
C SER A 180 -11.15 0.70 -7.29
N SER A 181 -9.94 0.56 -6.73
CA SER A 181 -9.70 0.08 -5.36
C SER A 181 -9.63 1.21 -4.32
N GLY A 182 -9.96 2.46 -4.70
CA GLY A 182 -9.90 3.62 -3.80
C GLY A 182 -8.47 4.08 -3.45
N ILE A 183 -7.45 3.62 -4.18
CA ILE A 183 -6.05 3.92 -3.94
C ILE A 183 -5.62 5.12 -4.79
N ALA A 184 -5.21 6.22 -4.15
CA ALA A 184 -4.85 7.48 -4.80
C ALA A 184 -3.47 8.02 -4.39
N SER A 185 -2.71 7.29 -3.58
CA SER A 185 -1.40 7.72 -3.08
C SER A 185 -0.37 6.58 -3.14
N THR A 186 0.92 6.94 -3.13
CA THR A 186 2.03 5.98 -3.16
C THR A 186 3.07 6.23 -2.05
N PRO A 187 3.69 5.16 -1.54
CA PRO A 187 3.30 3.77 -1.76
C PRO A 187 1.99 3.46 -1.05
N SER A 188 1.18 2.60 -1.63
CA SER A 188 0.03 1.97 -0.97
C SER A 188 0.10 0.47 -1.18
N PHE A 189 -0.38 -0.27 -0.20
CA PHE A 189 -0.29 -1.72 -0.19
C PHE A 189 -1.69 -2.31 0.03
N VAL A 190 -2.01 -3.38 -0.68
CA VAL A 190 -3.12 -4.25 -0.31
C VAL A 190 -2.50 -5.50 0.27
N ILE A 191 -2.81 -5.82 1.53
CA ILE A 191 -2.24 -6.94 2.27
C ILE A 191 -3.36 -7.88 2.66
N GLY A 192 -3.29 -9.14 2.22
CA GLY A 192 -4.37 -10.08 2.42
C GLY A 192 -4.05 -11.49 2.02
N ARG A 193 -5.11 -12.26 1.71
CA ARG A 193 -5.02 -13.67 1.35
C ARG A 193 -5.68 -13.96 0.00
N VAL A 194 -5.22 -15.02 -0.63
CA VAL A 194 -5.91 -15.63 -1.75
C VAL A 194 -6.84 -16.70 -1.19
N VAL A 195 -8.15 -16.49 -1.36
CA VAL A 195 -9.22 -17.38 -0.91
C VAL A 195 -10.01 -17.80 -2.14
N ASN A 196 -10.14 -19.10 -2.39
CA ASN A 196 -10.86 -19.63 -3.57
C ASN A 196 -10.37 -19.06 -4.93
N GLY A 197 -9.10 -18.68 -5.02
CA GLY A 197 -8.51 -18.10 -6.23
C GLY A 197 -8.71 -16.58 -6.37
N GLU A 198 -9.42 -15.93 -5.45
CA GLU A 198 -9.58 -14.48 -5.39
C GLU A 198 -8.70 -13.88 -4.31
N PHE A 199 -8.15 -12.69 -4.55
CA PHE A 199 -7.34 -11.99 -3.57
C PHE A 199 -8.20 -10.95 -2.83
N GLU A 200 -8.26 -11.10 -1.52
CA GLU A 200 -8.96 -10.19 -0.62
C GLU A 200 -7.97 -9.62 0.40
N GLY A 201 -7.97 -8.31 0.57
CA GLY A 201 -7.02 -7.66 1.48
C GLY A 201 -7.47 -6.29 1.96
N GLU A 202 -6.72 -5.75 2.89
CA GLU A 202 -6.93 -4.40 3.43
C GLU A 202 -5.86 -3.45 2.91
N VAL A 203 -6.27 -2.21 2.64
CA VAL A 203 -5.36 -1.16 2.19
C VAL A 203 -4.55 -0.63 3.37
N MET A 204 -3.24 -0.49 3.14
CA MET A 204 -2.33 0.18 4.05
C MET A 204 -1.55 1.23 3.26
N SER A 205 -1.66 2.50 3.63
CA SER A 205 -1.03 3.60 2.91
C SER A 205 0.27 4.06 3.56
N GLY A 206 1.19 4.53 2.72
CA GLY A 206 2.46 5.14 3.11
C GLY A 206 3.59 4.15 3.36
N ALA A 207 4.83 4.66 3.35
CA ALA A 207 6.04 3.88 3.63
C ALA A 207 6.14 3.59 5.13
N GLN A 208 5.36 2.62 5.59
CA GLN A 208 5.36 2.15 6.97
C GLN A 208 6.68 1.43 7.31
N PRO A 209 7.11 1.44 8.58
CA PRO A 209 8.28 0.68 9.02
C PRO A 209 8.01 -0.83 8.95
N PHE A 210 9.09 -1.63 8.91
CA PHE A 210 9.01 -3.08 8.76
C PHE A 210 8.11 -3.75 9.81
N GLU A 211 8.13 -3.28 11.04
CA GLU A 211 7.40 -3.87 12.18
C GLU A 211 5.88 -3.85 11.95
N VAL A 212 5.36 -2.84 11.25
CA VAL A 212 3.93 -2.74 10.91
C VAL A 212 3.55 -3.84 9.91
N PHE A 213 4.39 -4.07 8.89
CA PHE A 213 4.20 -5.18 7.94
C PHE A 213 4.33 -6.51 8.65
N GLN A 214 5.34 -6.69 9.48
CA GLN A 214 5.58 -7.91 10.24
C GLN A 214 4.35 -8.29 11.07
N GLN A 215 3.83 -7.36 11.87
CA GLN A 215 2.65 -7.62 12.71
C GLN A 215 1.46 -8.08 11.87
N ARG A 216 1.23 -7.43 10.72
CA ARG A 216 0.11 -7.76 9.84
C ARG A 216 0.28 -9.13 9.18
N LEU A 217 1.49 -9.41 8.67
CA LEU A 217 1.79 -10.66 8.01
C LEU A 217 1.75 -11.84 8.97
N ASP A 218 2.35 -11.70 10.15
CA ASP A 218 2.35 -12.76 11.17
C ASP A 218 0.92 -13.10 11.60
N SER A 219 0.04 -12.09 11.74
CA SER A 219 -1.38 -12.32 12.01
C SER A 219 -2.09 -13.10 10.92
N LEU A 220 -1.83 -12.77 9.64
CA LEU A 220 -2.43 -13.48 8.50
C LEU A 220 -1.91 -14.91 8.36
N LEU A 221 -0.61 -15.14 8.61
CA LEU A 221 0.03 -16.44 8.50
C LEU A 221 -0.41 -17.42 9.61
N GLN A 222 -0.89 -16.90 10.76
CA GLN A 222 -1.41 -17.72 11.87
C GLN A 222 -2.87 -18.15 11.67
N GLN A 223 -3.61 -17.55 10.75
CA GLN A 223 -5.00 -17.92 10.48
C GLN A 223 -5.05 -19.29 9.77
N PRO A 224 -5.97 -20.18 10.15
CA PRO A 224 -6.15 -21.45 9.46
C PRO A 224 -6.40 -21.25 7.97
N GLN A 225 -5.94 -22.21 7.17
CA GLN A 225 -6.29 -22.28 5.75
C GLN A 225 -7.70 -22.89 5.68
N GLU A 226 -8.67 -22.11 5.21
CA GLU A 226 -10.01 -22.61 4.90
C GLU A 226 -10.02 -23.33 3.57
#